data_25dce5314674e28c9bac2f75c95cd8b0
#
_entry.id   25dce5314674e28c9bac2f75c95cd8b0
#
_cell.length_a   1.000
_cell.length_b   1.000
_cell.length_c   1.000
_cell.angle_alpha   90.00
_cell.angle_beta   90.00
_cell.angle_gamma   90.00
#
_symmetry.space_group_name_H-M   'P 1'
#
loop_
_entity.id
_entity.type
_entity.pdbx_description
1 polymer ?
#
loop_
_entity_poly.entity_id
_entity_poly.type
_entity_poly.pdbx_seq_one_letter_code
_entity_poly.pdbx_strand_id
1 'polypeptide(L)'
;MKVLIGDSVNLRLWEDLLDASVFASPFQTRDFLLFFKRCKNQNAEIFAVEENNKLLGLCVVTIQKENGIKGVFSRRAIVYGGPLIREETTSCALDLLLQSVTKFCKGKSIYLEVRNYFDYNLYKDIFYKNGLILKPWLNYQLPTLDIEYVRTTMSSSRLRQVKKATKQGVVWRLAENESDILSFYSILENLYSRKVKKPLPPTDFFINFLKSGVGLFLLVYYNNKVIGGIMCPIYKNKGIYEFYVCGLDYEYKEQYPSVMATWAAIEYAHQNMIHFFDFMGAGHPDENYGVREFKARFGGNEVNYGRFIKILNPILFNIGKLGLKILSKVK
;
A
#
# COMPACT_ATOMS: atom_id res chain seq x y z
N MET A 1 -19.89 1.95 24.66
CA MET A 1 -19.24 1.61 23.37
C MET A 1 -19.99 0.49 22.67
N LYS A 2 -20.22 0.59 21.37
CA LYS A 2 -20.78 -0.48 20.53
C LYS A 2 -19.88 -0.71 19.31
N VAL A 3 -19.85 -1.95 18.80
CA VAL A 3 -19.16 -2.28 17.54
C VAL A 3 -20.17 -2.18 16.41
N LEU A 4 -19.80 -1.49 15.35
CA LEU A 4 -20.51 -1.39 14.10
C LEU A 4 -19.74 -2.16 13.01
N ILE A 5 -20.47 -2.82 12.10
CA ILE A 5 -19.87 -3.63 11.02
C ILE A 5 -20.64 -3.35 9.72
N GLY A 6 -19.89 -3.20 8.63
CA GLY A 6 -20.48 -3.03 7.31
C GLY A 6 -21.37 -1.80 7.21
N ASP A 7 -22.54 -1.97 6.65
CA ASP A 7 -23.49 -0.88 6.37
C ASP A 7 -24.08 -0.21 7.61
N SER A 8 -23.83 -0.77 8.81
CA SER A 8 -24.23 -0.12 10.08
C SER A 8 -23.33 1.07 10.46
N VAL A 9 -22.22 1.26 9.79
CA VAL A 9 -21.30 2.39 10.03
C VAL A 9 -21.85 3.64 9.35
N ASN A 10 -22.15 4.67 10.14
CA ASN A 10 -22.64 5.95 9.63
C ASN A 10 -21.54 6.68 8.84
N LEU A 11 -21.83 7.04 7.59
CA LEU A 11 -20.86 7.64 6.65
C LEU A 11 -20.36 9.01 7.13
N ARG A 12 -21.24 9.84 7.70
CA ARG A 12 -20.86 11.16 8.22
C ARG A 12 -19.88 11.03 9.38
N LEU A 13 -20.17 10.13 10.33
CA LEU A 13 -19.26 9.87 11.44
C LEU A 13 -17.93 9.27 11.00
N TRP A 14 -17.94 8.51 9.87
CA TRP A 14 -16.71 7.99 9.26
C TRP A 14 -15.85 9.10 8.68
N GLU A 15 -16.45 10.02 7.93
CA GLU A 15 -15.75 11.19 7.38
C GLU A 15 -15.22 12.10 8.50
N ASP A 16 -16.02 12.35 9.54
CA ASP A 16 -15.59 13.09 10.72
C ASP A 16 -14.36 12.45 11.42
N LEU A 17 -14.31 11.12 11.47
CA LEU A 17 -13.14 10.40 12.00
C LEU A 17 -11.91 10.52 11.08
N LEU A 18 -12.09 10.42 9.76
CA LEU A 18 -11.02 10.61 8.78
C LEU A 18 -10.41 12.01 8.86
N ASP A 19 -11.24 13.04 9.07
CA ASP A 19 -10.77 14.43 9.15
C ASP A 19 -10.06 14.72 10.48
N ALA A 20 -10.52 14.12 11.56
CA ALA A 20 -9.95 14.32 12.90
C ALA A 20 -8.68 13.49 13.16
N SER A 21 -8.40 12.44 12.37
CA SER A 21 -7.32 11.51 12.66
C SER A 21 -6.02 11.87 11.96
N VAL A 22 -4.92 11.85 12.71
CA VAL A 22 -3.56 11.93 12.14
C VAL A 22 -3.16 10.67 11.36
N PHE A 23 -3.84 9.55 11.62
CA PHE A 23 -3.63 8.26 10.96
C PHE A 23 -4.43 8.09 9.66
N ALA A 24 -5.10 9.16 9.18
CA ALA A 24 -5.92 9.09 7.99
C ALA A 24 -5.08 8.88 6.72
N SER A 25 -5.49 7.89 5.94
CA SER A 25 -4.88 7.51 4.65
C SER A 25 -5.96 7.04 3.68
N PRO A 26 -5.65 6.84 2.39
CA PRO A 26 -6.64 6.35 1.42
C PRO A 26 -7.22 4.98 1.80
N PHE A 27 -6.49 4.19 2.57
CA PHE A 27 -6.79 2.79 2.87
C PHE A 27 -7.92 2.60 3.89
N GLN A 28 -8.31 3.65 4.61
CA GLN A 28 -9.44 3.63 5.54
C GLN A 28 -10.66 4.39 4.99
N THR A 29 -10.68 4.73 3.70
CA THR A 29 -11.79 5.43 3.06
C THR A 29 -12.87 4.46 2.57
N ARG A 30 -14.07 5.01 2.34
CA ARG A 30 -15.17 4.28 1.72
C ARG A 30 -14.83 3.82 0.31
N ASP A 31 -14.15 4.65 -0.48
CA ASP A 31 -13.77 4.33 -1.85
C ASP A 31 -12.82 3.14 -1.90
N PHE A 32 -11.86 3.05 -0.96
CA PHE A 32 -10.98 1.90 -0.83
C PHE A 32 -11.74 0.61 -0.45
N LEU A 33 -12.69 0.71 0.48
CA LEU A 33 -13.57 -0.42 0.84
C LEU A 33 -14.34 -0.93 -0.40
N LEU A 34 -14.98 -0.01 -1.13
CA LEU A 34 -15.78 -0.34 -2.32
C LEU A 34 -14.92 -0.86 -3.47
N PHE A 35 -13.71 -0.30 -3.65
CA PHE A 35 -12.74 -0.79 -4.62
C PHE A 35 -12.43 -2.28 -4.38
N PHE A 36 -12.08 -2.66 -3.15
CA PHE A 36 -11.77 -4.05 -2.84
C PHE A 36 -13.00 -4.97 -2.94
N LYS A 37 -14.20 -4.51 -2.57
CA LYS A 37 -15.44 -5.28 -2.73
C LYS A 37 -15.77 -5.61 -4.21
N ARG A 38 -15.33 -4.76 -5.14
CA ARG A 38 -15.53 -4.97 -6.60
C ARG A 38 -14.49 -5.90 -7.22
N CYS A 39 -13.35 -6.13 -6.56
CA CYS A 39 -12.27 -6.93 -7.12
C CYS A 39 -12.54 -8.44 -6.96
N LYS A 40 -12.36 -9.21 -8.03
CA LYS A 40 -12.45 -10.69 -7.98
C LYS A 40 -11.44 -11.27 -7.00
N ASN A 41 -11.86 -12.30 -6.23
CA ASN A 41 -11.02 -12.97 -5.21
C ASN A 41 -10.51 -12.07 -4.08
N GLN A 42 -11.05 -10.88 -3.97
CA GLN A 42 -10.84 -9.97 -2.87
C GLN A 42 -12.17 -9.81 -2.11
N ASN A 43 -12.08 -9.47 -0.85
CA ASN A 43 -13.21 -9.00 -0.08
C ASN A 43 -12.72 -7.92 0.87
N ALA A 44 -13.60 -7.04 1.28
CA ALA A 44 -13.29 -6.05 2.30
C ALA A 44 -14.47 -5.86 3.23
N GLU A 45 -14.18 -5.57 4.48
CA GLU A 45 -15.19 -5.28 5.49
C GLU A 45 -14.71 -4.13 6.38
N ILE A 46 -15.66 -3.37 6.90
CA ILE A 46 -15.40 -2.28 7.81
C ILE A 46 -15.88 -2.62 9.21
N PHE A 47 -15.08 -2.25 10.19
CA PHE A 47 -15.35 -2.34 11.62
C PHE A 47 -15.13 -0.96 12.23
N ALA A 48 -16.07 -0.52 13.08
CA ALA A 48 -15.93 0.70 13.82
C ALA A 48 -16.40 0.53 15.27
N VAL A 49 -15.87 1.33 16.16
CA VAL A 49 -16.31 1.46 17.55
C VAL A 49 -16.90 2.84 17.74
N GLU A 50 -18.17 2.87 18.18
CA GLU A 50 -18.93 4.09 18.42
C GLU A 50 -19.23 4.26 19.91
N GLU A 51 -19.10 5.47 20.39
CA GLU A 51 -19.56 5.90 21.71
C GLU A 51 -20.07 7.34 21.62
N ASN A 52 -21.22 7.62 22.25
CA ASN A 52 -21.83 8.95 22.30
C ASN A 52 -21.95 9.63 20.92
N ASN A 53 -22.40 8.88 19.92
CA ASN A 53 -22.56 9.33 18.53
C ASN A 53 -21.24 9.84 17.89
N LYS A 54 -20.09 9.27 18.27
CA LYS A 54 -18.78 9.50 17.68
C LYS A 54 -18.10 8.17 17.39
N LEU A 55 -17.42 8.06 16.26
CA LEU A 55 -16.51 6.93 16.02
C LEU A 55 -15.18 7.21 16.72
N LEU A 56 -14.78 6.30 17.60
CA LEU A 56 -13.50 6.33 18.30
C LEU A 56 -12.41 5.62 17.51
N GLY A 57 -12.78 4.61 16.73
CA GLY A 57 -11.85 3.88 15.90
C GLY A 57 -12.53 3.12 14.77
N LEU A 58 -11.77 2.85 13.70
CA LEU A 58 -12.27 2.19 12.50
C LEU A 58 -11.14 1.36 11.86
N CYS A 59 -11.47 0.19 11.29
CA CYS A 59 -10.59 -0.61 10.43
C CYS A 59 -11.30 -1.01 9.15
N VAL A 60 -10.67 -0.77 8.00
CA VAL A 60 -10.99 -1.44 6.75
C VAL A 60 -10.10 -2.67 6.63
N VAL A 61 -10.71 -3.85 6.61
CA VAL A 61 -9.99 -5.14 6.52
C VAL A 61 -10.21 -5.72 5.14
N THR A 62 -9.14 -5.98 4.41
CA THR A 62 -9.19 -6.68 3.13
C THR A 62 -8.85 -8.15 3.31
N ILE A 63 -9.60 -9.06 2.68
CA ILE A 63 -9.25 -10.49 2.62
C ILE A 63 -8.87 -10.81 1.19
N GLN A 64 -7.64 -11.24 1.01
CA GLN A 64 -7.02 -11.51 -0.27
C GLN A 64 -6.69 -12.99 -0.39
N LYS A 65 -6.96 -13.57 -1.56
CA LYS A 65 -6.61 -14.96 -1.88
C LYS A 65 -6.21 -15.10 -3.35
N GLU A 66 -5.38 -16.08 -3.66
CA GLU A 66 -5.09 -16.47 -5.02
C GLU A 66 -6.22 -17.31 -5.63
N ASN A 67 -6.18 -17.52 -6.95
CA ASN A 67 -7.14 -18.34 -7.65
C ASN A 67 -6.92 -19.85 -7.39
N GLY A 68 -7.99 -20.62 -7.46
CA GLY A 68 -7.97 -22.08 -7.38
C GLY A 68 -7.45 -22.61 -6.03
N ILE A 69 -6.82 -23.79 -6.07
CA ILE A 69 -6.34 -24.50 -4.86
C ILE A 69 -5.31 -23.66 -4.08
N LYS A 70 -4.50 -22.85 -4.75
CA LYS A 70 -3.56 -21.94 -4.10
C LYS A 70 -4.27 -20.96 -3.15
N GLY A 71 -5.51 -20.61 -3.43
CA GLY A 71 -6.35 -19.76 -2.59
C GLY A 71 -6.54 -20.28 -1.17
N VAL A 72 -6.49 -21.60 -0.96
CA VAL A 72 -6.60 -22.21 0.38
C VAL A 72 -5.37 -21.84 1.25
N PHE A 73 -4.19 -21.80 0.64
CA PHE A 73 -2.91 -21.56 1.33
C PHE A 73 -2.43 -20.11 1.27
N SER A 74 -3.14 -19.23 0.55
CA SER A 74 -2.74 -17.83 0.35
C SER A 74 -3.67 -16.81 1.01
N ARG A 75 -4.77 -17.26 1.66
CA ARG A 75 -5.75 -16.35 2.29
C ARG A 75 -5.13 -15.53 3.40
N ARG A 76 -5.15 -14.22 3.24
CA ARG A 76 -4.61 -13.27 4.21
C ARG A 76 -5.56 -12.11 4.44
N ALA A 77 -5.69 -11.68 5.68
CA ALA A 77 -6.36 -10.45 6.04
C ALA A 77 -5.33 -9.33 6.19
N ILE A 78 -5.58 -8.18 5.57
CA ILE A 78 -4.68 -7.03 5.64
C ILE A 78 -5.47 -5.79 6.02
N VAL A 79 -4.97 -5.08 7.03
CA VAL A 79 -5.34 -3.71 7.36
C VAL A 79 -4.21 -2.80 6.86
N TYR A 80 -4.45 -2.07 5.77
CA TYR A 80 -3.49 -1.13 5.24
C TYR A 80 -3.54 0.18 6.02
N GLY A 81 -2.39 0.75 6.37
CA GLY A 81 -2.26 2.00 7.11
C GLY A 81 -2.51 1.88 8.62
N GLY A 82 -2.97 0.72 9.09
CA GLY A 82 -3.37 0.51 10.48
C GLY A 82 -4.81 0.96 10.78
N PRO A 83 -5.27 0.86 12.03
CA PRO A 83 -6.57 1.36 12.44
C PRO A 83 -6.62 2.89 12.39
N LEU A 84 -7.71 3.43 11.90
CA LEU A 84 -8.02 4.85 12.00
C LEU A 84 -8.53 5.11 13.42
N ILE A 85 -7.88 6.00 14.17
CA ILE A 85 -8.22 6.32 15.56
C ILE A 85 -8.12 7.82 15.80
N ARG A 86 -8.81 8.32 16.83
CA ARG A 86 -8.68 9.69 17.34
C ARG A 86 -7.61 9.74 18.43
N GLU A 87 -7.11 10.93 18.74
CA GLU A 87 -6.19 11.12 19.89
C GLU A 87 -6.82 10.67 21.21
N GLU A 88 -8.11 10.98 21.41
CA GLU A 88 -8.86 10.59 22.59
C GLU A 88 -9.32 9.12 22.59
N THR A 89 -8.92 8.31 21.61
CA THR A 89 -9.30 6.90 21.53
C THR A 89 -8.76 6.13 22.73
N THR A 90 -9.69 5.63 23.55
CA THR A 90 -9.33 4.85 24.73
C THR A 90 -8.75 3.50 24.37
N SER A 91 -7.90 2.96 25.25
CA SER A 91 -7.36 1.60 25.12
C SER A 91 -8.47 0.56 24.97
N CYS A 92 -9.60 0.74 25.64
CA CYS A 92 -10.76 -0.15 25.55
C CYS A 92 -11.41 -0.11 24.16
N ALA A 93 -11.52 1.06 23.54
CA ALA A 93 -12.10 1.20 22.20
C ALA A 93 -11.23 0.50 21.15
N LEU A 94 -9.93 0.71 21.18
CA LEU A 94 -9.01 0.02 20.28
C LEU A 94 -8.97 -1.49 20.53
N ASP A 95 -8.98 -1.94 21.78
CA ASP A 95 -9.06 -3.35 22.16
C ASP A 95 -10.31 -4.00 21.57
N LEU A 96 -11.47 -3.39 21.74
CA LEU A 96 -12.75 -3.88 21.21
C LEU A 96 -12.74 -3.95 19.68
N LEU A 97 -12.16 -2.95 19.01
CA LEU A 97 -12.00 -2.92 17.57
C LEU A 97 -11.12 -4.10 17.08
N LEU A 98 -9.93 -4.29 17.68
CA LEU A 98 -8.99 -5.35 17.31
C LEU A 98 -9.54 -6.75 17.59
N GLN A 99 -10.29 -6.93 18.68
CA GLN A 99 -11.00 -8.19 18.96
C GLN A 99 -12.02 -8.51 17.87
N SER A 100 -12.83 -7.52 17.46
CA SER A 100 -13.86 -7.68 16.44
C SER A 100 -13.27 -8.03 15.07
N VAL A 101 -12.21 -7.32 14.67
CA VAL A 101 -11.45 -7.60 13.44
C VAL A 101 -10.85 -9.01 13.49
N THR A 102 -10.23 -9.39 14.60
CA THR A 102 -9.63 -10.73 14.76
C THR A 102 -10.69 -11.82 14.66
N LYS A 103 -11.82 -11.64 15.34
CA LYS A 103 -12.95 -12.60 15.31
C LYS A 103 -13.46 -12.79 13.88
N PHE A 104 -13.62 -11.72 13.13
CA PHE A 104 -14.05 -11.77 11.72
C PHE A 104 -13.06 -12.51 10.82
N CYS A 105 -11.75 -12.29 11.01
CA CYS A 105 -10.70 -12.88 10.20
C CYS A 105 -10.49 -14.37 10.50
N LYS A 106 -10.87 -14.84 11.70
CA LYS A 106 -10.75 -16.25 12.12
C LYS A 106 -11.60 -17.14 11.20
N GLY A 107 -11.00 -18.19 10.64
CA GLY A 107 -11.63 -19.08 9.66
C GLY A 107 -11.66 -18.55 8.21
N LYS A 108 -11.53 -17.24 8.00
CA LYS A 108 -11.52 -16.61 6.67
C LYS A 108 -10.11 -16.40 6.11
N SER A 109 -9.11 -16.26 6.99
CA SER A 109 -7.72 -16.03 6.63
C SER A 109 -6.75 -16.83 7.49
N ILE A 110 -5.54 -17.03 6.98
CA ILE A 110 -4.47 -17.78 7.64
C ILE A 110 -3.79 -16.91 8.68
N TYR A 111 -3.64 -15.63 8.38
CA TYR A 111 -3.09 -14.62 9.27
C TYR A 111 -3.75 -13.26 9.04
N LEU A 112 -3.68 -12.40 10.04
CA LEU A 112 -4.01 -10.98 9.99
C LEU A 112 -2.72 -10.19 10.06
N GLU A 113 -2.54 -9.27 9.11
CA GLU A 113 -1.41 -8.34 9.01
C GLU A 113 -1.92 -6.91 9.06
N VAL A 114 -1.46 -6.13 10.01
CA VAL A 114 -1.68 -4.67 10.06
C VAL A 114 -0.40 -4.00 9.57
N ARG A 115 -0.46 -3.37 8.41
CA ARG A 115 0.67 -2.66 7.79
C ARG A 115 0.66 -1.21 8.23
N ASN A 116 1.61 -0.85 9.08
CA ASN A 116 1.65 0.49 9.62
C ASN A 116 2.31 1.45 8.62
N TYR A 117 1.65 2.58 8.35
CA TYR A 117 2.21 3.73 7.62
C TYR A 117 2.40 4.92 8.55
N PHE A 118 2.02 4.75 9.82
CA PHE A 118 2.16 5.70 10.92
C PHE A 118 2.72 4.99 12.15
N ASP A 119 3.18 5.77 13.13
CA ASP A 119 3.69 5.24 14.39
C ASP A 119 2.55 4.88 15.35
N TYR A 120 2.44 3.59 15.67
CA TYR A 120 1.50 3.04 16.64
C TYR A 120 2.18 2.60 17.95
N ASN A 121 3.38 3.08 18.26
CA ASN A 121 4.10 2.66 19.46
C ASN A 121 3.34 2.92 20.75
N LEU A 122 2.57 4.01 20.87
CA LEU A 122 1.73 4.31 22.02
C LEU A 122 0.63 3.26 22.26
N TYR A 123 0.25 2.52 21.24
CA TYR A 123 -0.83 1.51 21.28
C TYR A 123 -0.31 0.07 21.26
N LYS A 124 1.00 -0.13 21.26
CA LYS A 124 1.67 -1.42 21.06
C LYS A 124 1.17 -2.51 22.01
N ASP A 125 0.99 -2.17 23.28
CA ASP A 125 0.54 -3.12 24.29
C ASP A 125 -0.88 -3.64 24.03
N ILE A 126 -1.75 -2.80 23.43
CA ILE A 126 -3.11 -3.19 23.05
C ILE A 126 -3.07 -4.18 21.89
N PHE A 127 -2.19 -3.97 20.91
CA PHE A 127 -1.96 -4.94 19.83
C PHE A 127 -1.44 -6.26 20.40
N TYR A 128 -0.46 -6.24 21.32
CA TYR A 128 0.09 -7.44 21.94
C TYR A 128 -0.94 -8.20 22.77
N LYS A 129 -1.76 -7.50 23.55
CA LYS A 129 -2.90 -8.09 24.28
C LYS A 129 -3.83 -8.86 23.35
N ASN A 130 -3.99 -8.40 22.12
CA ASN A 130 -4.78 -9.04 21.08
C ASN A 130 -4.01 -10.13 20.28
N GLY A 131 -2.77 -10.46 20.67
CA GLY A 131 -1.92 -11.46 20.03
C GLY A 131 -1.38 -11.04 18.67
N LEU A 132 -1.35 -9.73 18.38
CA LEU A 132 -0.72 -9.16 17.21
C LEU A 132 0.72 -8.76 17.56
N ILE A 133 1.70 -9.41 16.96
CA ILE A 133 3.12 -9.22 17.26
C ILE A 133 3.76 -8.29 16.26
N LEU A 134 4.43 -7.24 16.74
CA LEU A 134 5.16 -6.30 15.89
C LEU A 134 6.37 -6.98 15.24
N LYS A 135 6.47 -6.83 13.92
CA LYS A 135 7.63 -7.22 13.13
C LYS A 135 8.24 -5.97 12.50
N PRO A 136 9.56 -5.76 12.61
CA PRO A 136 10.23 -4.64 11.96
C PRO A 136 9.95 -4.64 10.45
N TRP A 137 9.68 -3.45 9.89
CA TRP A 137 9.50 -3.28 8.45
C TRP A 137 9.81 -1.85 8.07
N LEU A 138 10.92 -1.66 7.37
CA LEU A 138 11.36 -0.34 6.95
C LEU A 138 10.44 0.24 5.88
N ASN A 139 10.37 1.54 5.84
CA ASN A 139 9.73 2.34 4.80
C ASN A 139 10.47 3.66 4.63
N TYR A 140 10.21 4.38 3.55
CA TYR A 140 10.66 5.75 3.31
C TYR A 140 9.46 6.65 3.11
N GLN A 141 9.50 7.84 3.70
CA GLN A 141 8.51 8.90 3.52
C GLN A 141 9.25 10.17 3.08
N LEU A 142 8.89 10.71 1.93
CA LEU A 142 9.54 11.86 1.33
C LEU A 142 8.60 13.05 1.35
N PRO A 143 8.90 14.14 2.09
CA PRO A 143 8.18 15.40 1.98
C PRO A 143 8.27 15.94 0.55
N THR A 144 7.15 16.38 -0.03
CA THR A 144 7.05 16.73 -1.45
C THR A 144 6.65 18.17 -1.73
N LEU A 145 6.37 18.98 -0.71
CA LEU A 145 5.98 20.38 -0.87
C LEU A 145 7.11 21.26 -1.43
N ASP A 146 8.36 20.94 -1.09
CA ASP A 146 9.54 21.64 -1.57
C ASP A 146 10.34 20.74 -2.54
N ILE A 147 10.30 21.06 -3.83
CA ILE A 147 10.96 20.26 -4.88
C ILE A 147 12.50 20.41 -4.82
N GLU A 148 13.03 21.53 -4.32
CA GLU A 148 14.46 21.70 -4.17
C GLU A 148 14.98 20.85 -3.00
N TYR A 149 14.23 20.78 -1.89
CA TYR A 149 14.52 19.82 -0.81
C TYR A 149 14.56 18.38 -1.36
N VAL A 150 13.56 17.98 -2.14
CA VAL A 150 13.54 16.65 -2.78
C VAL A 150 14.81 16.42 -3.60
N ARG A 151 15.19 17.37 -4.44
CA ARG A 151 16.39 17.27 -5.31
C ARG A 151 17.68 17.19 -4.53
N THR A 152 17.79 17.91 -3.41
CA THR A 152 19.00 17.91 -2.57
C THR A 152 19.15 16.64 -1.73
N THR A 153 18.03 15.99 -1.34
CA THR A 153 18.05 14.74 -0.58
C THR A 153 18.23 13.50 -1.47
N MET A 154 17.96 13.61 -2.77
CA MET A 154 18.23 12.54 -3.72
C MET A 154 19.72 12.26 -3.84
N SER A 155 20.09 10.99 -4.03
CA SER A 155 21.47 10.66 -4.40
C SER A 155 21.86 11.33 -5.71
N SER A 156 23.13 11.78 -5.83
CA SER A 156 23.64 12.44 -7.04
C SER A 156 23.46 11.60 -8.31
N SER A 157 23.57 10.28 -8.18
CA SER A 157 23.33 9.35 -9.28
C SER A 157 21.85 9.34 -9.71
N ARG A 158 20.92 9.34 -8.76
CA ARG A 158 19.49 9.36 -9.03
C ARG A 158 19.06 10.65 -9.70
N LEU A 159 19.51 11.78 -9.20
CA LEU A 159 19.26 13.10 -9.78
C LEU A 159 19.79 13.19 -11.22
N ARG A 160 20.99 12.64 -11.50
CA ARG A 160 21.54 12.57 -12.86
C ARG A 160 20.68 11.71 -13.79
N GLN A 161 20.16 10.57 -13.30
CA GLN A 161 19.27 9.70 -14.09
C GLN A 161 18.00 10.44 -14.50
N VAL A 162 17.33 11.11 -13.56
CA VAL A 162 16.13 11.93 -13.84
C VAL A 162 16.44 13.01 -14.88
N LYS A 163 17.48 13.83 -14.64
CA LYS A 163 17.88 14.90 -15.59
C LYS A 163 18.21 14.36 -16.98
N LYS A 164 18.91 13.22 -17.07
CA LYS A 164 19.28 12.60 -18.35
C LYS A 164 18.04 12.12 -19.10
N ALA A 165 17.14 11.39 -18.43
CA ALA A 165 15.90 10.88 -19.03
C ALA A 165 15.02 12.03 -19.54
N THR A 166 14.81 13.07 -18.72
CA THR A 166 14.05 14.26 -19.14
C THR A 166 14.67 14.96 -20.36
N LYS A 167 16.00 15.11 -20.38
CA LYS A 167 16.71 15.71 -21.54
C LYS A 167 16.56 14.86 -22.81
N GLN A 168 16.38 13.56 -22.69
CA GLN A 168 16.13 12.65 -23.81
C GLN A 168 14.68 12.64 -24.30
N GLY A 169 13.80 13.40 -23.68
CA GLY A 169 12.38 13.47 -24.07
C GLY A 169 11.49 12.44 -23.37
N VAL A 170 11.94 11.84 -22.26
CA VAL A 170 11.06 11.04 -21.43
C VAL A 170 10.09 11.95 -20.69
N VAL A 171 8.79 11.67 -20.81
CA VAL A 171 7.72 12.42 -20.16
C VAL A 171 6.78 11.46 -19.42
N TRP A 172 5.97 12.00 -18.51
CA TRP A 172 4.90 11.23 -17.87
C TRP A 172 3.54 11.90 -18.10
N ARG A 173 2.48 11.09 -18.05
CA ARG A 173 1.08 11.53 -18.18
C ARG A 173 0.20 10.71 -17.26
N LEU A 174 -0.95 11.28 -16.87
CA LEU A 174 -2.01 10.53 -16.22
C LEU A 174 -2.60 9.49 -17.18
N ALA A 175 -2.89 8.30 -16.67
CA ALA A 175 -3.69 7.33 -17.40
C ALA A 175 -5.16 7.78 -17.38
N GLU A 176 -5.82 7.75 -18.53
CA GLU A 176 -7.18 8.25 -18.71
C GLU A 176 -8.19 7.13 -18.99
N ASN A 177 -7.74 6.01 -19.51
CA ASN A 177 -8.61 4.96 -20.03
C ASN A 177 -8.07 3.54 -19.78
N GLU A 178 -8.87 2.53 -20.08
CA GLU A 178 -8.49 1.12 -19.87
C GLU A 178 -7.31 0.69 -20.73
N SER A 179 -7.12 1.24 -21.93
CA SER A 179 -5.96 0.92 -22.79
C SER A 179 -4.65 1.32 -22.15
N ASP A 180 -4.64 2.46 -21.43
CA ASP A 180 -3.50 2.89 -20.63
C ASP A 180 -3.17 1.88 -19.54
N ILE A 181 -4.22 1.38 -18.85
CA ILE A 181 -4.06 0.37 -17.80
C ILE A 181 -3.56 -0.96 -18.36
N LEU A 182 -4.03 -1.38 -19.55
CA LEU A 182 -3.52 -2.58 -20.21
C LEU A 182 -2.04 -2.45 -20.57
N SER A 183 -1.61 -1.29 -21.02
CA SER A 183 -0.20 -0.98 -21.30
C SER A 183 0.66 -1.06 -20.03
N PHE A 184 0.21 -0.44 -18.93
CA PHE A 184 0.84 -0.54 -17.62
C PHE A 184 0.91 -1.99 -17.13
N TYR A 185 -0.21 -2.71 -17.19
CA TYR A 185 -0.32 -4.09 -16.70
C TYR A 185 0.63 -5.03 -17.44
N SER A 186 0.74 -4.90 -18.75
CA SER A 186 1.66 -5.72 -19.55
C SER A 186 3.13 -5.60 -19.09
N ILE A 187 3.57 -4.37 -18.79
CA ILE A 187 4.93 -4.14 -18.26
C ILE A 187 5.06 -4.72 -16.85
N LEU A 188 4.05 -4.51 -16.00
CA LEU A 188 4.05 -5.01 -14.63
C LEU A 188 4.03 -6.54 -14.57
N GLU A 189 3.21 -7.21 -15.40
CA GLU A 189 3.13 -8.67 -15.50
C GLU A 189 4.46 -9.27 -15.94
N ASN A 190 5.13 -8.67 -16.93
CA ASN A 190 6.47 -9.07 -17.35
C ASN A 190 7.49 -8.94 -16.20
N LEU A 191 7.46 -7.85 -15.44
CA LEU A 191 8.31 -7.65 -14.26
C LEU A 191 8.04 -8.74 -13.20
N TYR A 192 6.76 -9.01 -12.90
CA TYR A 192 6.37 -9.99 -11.89
C TYR A 192 6.72 -11.42 -12.26
N SER A 193 6.51 -11.81 -13.52
CA SER A 193 6.83 -13.15 -14.01
C SER A 193 8.34 -13.43 -14.00
N ARG A 194 9.14 -12.45 -14.40
CA ARG A 194 10.60 -12.64 -14.55
C ARG A 194 11.38 -12.39 -13.25
N LYS A 195 11.04 -11.36 -12.48
CA LYS A 195 11.89 -10.86 -11.39
C LYS A 195 11.25 -10.95 -10.01
N VAL A 196 10.01 -10.46 -9.85
CA VAL A 196 9.37 -10.37 -8.52
C VAL A 196 8.92 -11.74 -8.05
N LYS A 197 8.40 -12.58 -8.95
CA LYS A 197 7.94 -13.97 -8.68
C LYS A 197 6.93 -14.08 -7.53
N LYS A 198 6.13 -13.05 -7.32
CA LYS A 198 5.03 -12.99 -6.35
C LYS A 198 3.70 -12.94 -7.10
N PRO A 199 2.60 -13.37 -6.47
CA PRO A 199 1.27 -13.22 -7.07
C PRO A 199 0.97 -11.77 -7.43
N LEU A 200 0.47 -11.56 -8.65
CA LEU A 200 -0.02 -10.29 -9.14
C LEU A 200 -1.54 -10.35 -9.23
N PRO A 201 -2.29 -9.33 -8.79
CA PRO A 201 -3.71 -9.24 -9.06
C PRO A 201 -4.00 -9.26 -10.55
N PRO A 202 -5.18 -9.76 -10.96
CA PRO A 202 -5.57 -9.74 -12.37
C PRO A 202 -5.80 -8.31 -12.88
N THR A 203 -5.84 -8.13 -14.19
CA THR A 203 -6.02 -6.83 -14.85
C THR A 203 -7.24 -6.06 -14.34
N ASP A 204 -8.35 -6.76 -14.04
CA ASP A 204 -9.58 -6.18 -13.47
C ASP A 204 -9.30 -5.37 -12.19
N PHE A 205 -8.31 -5.76 -11.38
CA PHE A 205 -7.95 -5.03 -10.17
C PHE A 205 -7.46 -3.61 -10.50
N PHE A 206 -6.63 -3.49 -11.53
CA PHE A 206 -6.05 -2.22 -11.96
C PHE A 206 -7.10 -1.34 -12.68
N ILE A 207 -7.96 -1.93 -13.50
CA ILE A 207 -9.09 -1.23 -14.14
C ILE A 207 -10.08 -0.72 -13.08
N ASN A 208 -10.43 -1.55 -12.10
CA ASN A 208 -11.31 -1.13 -11.00
C ASN A 208 -10.68 -0.01 -10.16
N PHE A 209 -9.36 -0.02 -9.98
CA PHE A 209 -8.68 1.06 -9.27
C PHE A 209 -8.80 2.40 -10.03
N LEU A 210 -8.57 2.42 -11.35
CA LEU A 210 -8.75 3.61 -12.17
C LEU A 210 -10.16 4.21 -12.00
N LYS A 211 -11.18 3.35 -11.90
CA LYS A 211 -12.60 3.73 -11.78
C LYS A 211 -13.03 4.05 -10.33
N SER A 212 -12.16 3.84 -9.35
CA SER A 212 -12.57 3.86 -7.92
C SER A 212 -12.50 5.22 -7.25
N GLY A 213 -11.76 6.18 -7.81
CA GLY A 213 -11.44 7.44 -7.13
C GLY A 213 -10.43 7.33 -5.97
N VAL A 214 -9.89 6.12 -5.69
CA VAL A 214 -8.90 5.91 -4.61
C VAL A 214 -7.55 6.57 -4.91
N GLY A 215 -7.23 6.74 -6.21
CA GLY A 215 -5.96 7.29 -6.64
C GLY A 215 -5.84 7.33 -8.16
N LEU A 216 -4.62 7.30 -8.66
CA LEU A 216 -4.32 7.45 -10.08
C LEU A 216 -3.18 6.55 -10.55
N PHE A 217 -2.98 6.54 -11.88
CA PHE A 217 -1.80 5.99 -12.53
C PHE A 217 -1.05 7.11 -13.26
N LEU A 218 0.27 7.06 -13.18
CA LEU A 218 1.17 7.90 -13.97
C LEU A 218 1.97 6.97 -14.89
N LEU A 219 1.87 7.21 -16.19
CA LEU A 219 2.55 6.42 -17.22
C LEU A 219 3.74 7.19 -17.75
N VAL A 220 4.87 6.51 -17.92
CA VAL A 220 6.11 7.06 -18.47
C VAL A 220 6.18 6.75 -19.94
N TYR A 221 6.38 7.80 -20.76
CA TYR A 221 6.44 7.72 -22.21
C TYR A 221 7.82 8.09 -22.76
N TYR A 222 8.24 7.37 -23.77
CA TYR A 222 9.36 7.72 -24.61
C TYR A 222 9.01 7.41 -26.07
N ASN A 223 9.19 8.37 -26.97
CA ASN A 223 8.79 8.27 -28.39
C ASN A 223 7.34 7.75 -28.54
N ASN A 224 6.41 8.34 -27.82
CA ASN A 224 4.98 7.97 -27.77
C ASN A 224 4.67 6.52 -27.33
N LYS A 225 5.63 5.81 -26.80
CA LYS A 225 5.46 4.45 -26.29
C LYS A 225 5.48 4.47 -24.77
N VAL A 226 4.58 3.73 -24.11
CA VAL A 226 4.63 3.51 -22.65
C VAL A 226 5.81 2.61 -22.33
N ILE A 227 6.72 3.09 -21.50
CA ILE A 227 7.93 2.36 -21.08
C ILE A 227 7.97 2.07 -19.58
N GLY A 228 7.04 2.60 -18.81
CA GLY A 228 6.92 2.37 -17.38
C GLY A 228 5.70 3.06 -16.81
N GLY A 229 5.49 2.93 -15.51
CA GLY A 229 4.42 3.61 -14.82
C GLY A 229 4.33 3.24 -13.33
N ILE A 230 3.46 3.96 -12.64
CA ILE A 230 3.21 3.80 -11.21
C ILE A 230 1.71 3.98 -10.91
N MET A 231 1.20 3.14 -10.01
CA MET A 231 -0.15 3.17 -9.45
C MET A 231 -0.09 3.73 -8.04
N CYS A 232 -0.80 4.81 -7.78
CA CYS A 232 -0.73 5.53 -6.51
C CYS A 232 -2.12 5.77 -5.90
N PRO A 233 -2.47 5.15 -4.77
CA PRO A 233 -3.52 5.65 -3.88
C PRO A 233 -3.17 7.05 -3.37
N ILE A 234 -4.19 7.91 -3.22
CA ILE A 234 -4.03 9.30 -2.74
C ILE A 234 -5.08 9.59 -1.67
N TYR A 235 -4.67 10.30 -0.64
CA TYR A 235 -5.58 10.82 0.37
C TYR A 235 -5.50 12.34 0.46
N LYS A 236 -6.43 13.00 -0.18
CA LYS A 236 -6.53 14.47 -0.24
C LYS A 236 -5.16 15.07 -0.62
N ASN A 237 -4.77 16.16 0.02
CA ASN A 237 -3.43 16.73 -0.08
C ASN A 237 -2.43 16.16 0.96
N LYS A 238 -2.83 15.15 1.75
CA LYS A 238 -1.95 14.60 2.81
C LYS A 238 -0.86 13.70 2.26
N GLY A 239 -1.21 12.70 1.45
CA GLY A 239 -0.21 11.73 1.00
C GLY A 239 -0.57 10.99 -0.29
N ILE A 240 0.47 10.61 -1.04
CA ILE A 240 0.44 9.74 -2.21
C ILE A 240 1.31 8.52 -1.94
N TYR A 241 0.87 7.33 -2.33
CA TYR A 241 1.43 6.05 -1.90
C TYR A 241 1.83 5.19 -3.10
N GLU A 242 3.07 4.66 -3.13
CA GLU A 242 3.58 3.77 -4.19
C GLU A 242 2.98 2.37 -4.07
N PHE A 243 1.87 2.08 -4.76
CA PHE A 243 1.22 0.76 -4.63
C PHE A 243 1.81 -0.28 -5.60
N TYR A 244 1.99 0.09 -6.86
CA TYR A 244 2.69 -0.71 -7.88
C TYR A 244 3.52 0.21 -8.77
N VAL A 245 4.75 -0.19 -9.07
CA VAL A 245 5.66 0.52 -9.96
C VAL A 245 6.36 -0.47 -10.90
N CYS A 246 6.52 -0.10 -12.17
CA CYS A 246 7.21 -0.91 -13.16
C CYS A 246 7.90 -0.06 -14.23
N GLY A 247 8.85 -0.69 -14.93
CA GLY A 247 9.54 -0.09 -16.06
C GLY A 247 10.28 -1.12 -16.89
N LEU A 248 10.42 -0.84 -18.19
CA LEU A 248 11.19 -1.62 -19.16
C LEU A 248 12.69 -1.28 -19.09
N ASP A 249 13.28 -1.36 -17.87
CA ASP A 249 14.66 -0.90 -17.61
C ASP A 249 15.72 -1.66 -18.41
N TYR A 250 15.44 -2.89 -18.86
CA TYR A 250 16.38 -3.66 -19.70
C TYR A 250 16.40 -3.18 -21.15
N GLU A 251 15.26 -2.70 -21.65
CA GLU A 251 15.10 -2.22 -23.02
C GLU A 251 15.49 -0.75 -23.15
N TYR A 252 15.15 0.05 -22.12
CA TYR A 252 15.34 1.51 -22.10
C TYR A 252 16.31 1.93 -20.98
N LYS A 253 17.52 1.38 -21.01
CA LYS A 253 18.55 1.58 -19.96
C LYS A 253 18.88 3.05 -19.70
N GLU A 254 18.94 3.84 -20.76
CA GLU A 254 19.32 5.25 -20.70
C GLU A 254 18.16 6.19 -20.36
N GLN A 255 16.92 5.71 -20.48
CA GLN A 255 15.68 6.41 -20.15
C GLN A 255 15.20 6.16 -18.73
N TYR A 256 15.77 5.16 -18.02
CA TYR A 256 15.50 4.84 -16.62
C TYR A 256 14.01 4.73 -16.27
N PRO A 257 13.21 3.88 -16.94
CA PRO A 257 11.75 3.87 -16.81
C PRO A 257 11.21 3.75 -15.38
N SER A 258 11.74 2.81 -14.57
CA SER A 258 11.30 2.66 -13.16
C SER A 258 11.66 3.88 -12.31
N VAL A 259 12.79 4.53 -12.61
CA VAL A 259 13.19 5.78 -11.93
C VAL A 259 12.22 6.90 -12.29
N MET A 260 11.90 7.03 -13.57
CA MET A 260 10.98 8.07 -14.05
C MET A 260 9.54 7.82 -13.57
N ALA A 261 9.13 6.57 -13.40
CA ALA A 261 7.82 6.24 -12.83
C ALA A 261 7.70 6.71 -11.38
N THR A 262 8.70 6.43 -10.53
CA THR A 262 8.70 6.94 -9.15
C THR A 262 8.84 8.46 -9.11
N TRP A 263 9.70 9.04 -9.96
CA TRP A 263 9.85 10.50 -10.08
C TRP A 263 8.54 11.18 -10.48
N ALA A 264 7.78 10.60 -11.42
CA ALA A 264 6.48 11.11 -11.83
C ALA A 264 5.51 11.29 -10.66
N ALA A 265 5.47 10.32 -9.74
CA ALA A 265 4.60 10.42 -8.56
C ALA A 265 5.10 11.49 -7.57
N ILE A 266 6.40 11.64 -7.40
CA ILE A 266 7.00 12.68 -6.54
C ILE A 266 6.73 14.07 -7.14
N GLU A 267 6.96 14.24 -8.44
CA GLU A 267 6.73 15.50 -9.15
C GLU A 267 5.24 15.86 -9.19
N TYR A 268 4.36 14.89 -9.44
CA TYR A 268 2.92 15.04 -9.33
C TYR A 268 2.49 15.49 -7.92
N ALA A 269 3.04 14.87 -6.89
CA ALA A 269 2.76 15.23 -5.51
C ALA A 269 3.12 16.70 -5.22
N HIS A 270 4.31 17.14 -5.67
CA HIS A 270 4.72 18.53 -5.56
C HIS A 270 3.77 19.49 -6.29
N GLN A 271 3.47 19.21 -7.56
CA GLN A 271 2.60 20.05 -8.41
C GLN A 271 1.18 20.19 -7.85
N ASN A 272 0.69 19.18 -7.12
CA ASN A 272 -0.65 19.14 -6.53
C ASN A 272 -0.65 19.41 -5.02
N MET A 273 0.43 19.97 -4.47
CA MET A 273 0.55 20.34 -3.06
C MET A 273 0.23 19.19 -2.10
N ILE A 274 0.57 17.95 -2.47
CA ILE A 274 0.48 16.78 -1.60
C ILE A 274 1.70 16.77 -0.69
N HIS A 275 1.48 16.54 0.61
CA HIS A 275 2.52 16.77 1.63
C HIS A 275 3.67 15.77 1.56
N PHE A 276 3.38 14.48 1.29
CA PHE A 276 4.44 13.47 1.24
C PHE A 276 4.14 12.36 0.22
N PHE A 277 5.22 11.74 -0.25
CA PHE A 277 5.21 10.49 -1.00
C PHE A 277 5.67 9.35 -0.08
N ASP A 278 4.85 8.29 0.01
CA ASP A 278 5.13 7.09 0.82
C ASP A 278 5.50 5.92 -0.08
N PHE A 279 6.67 5.34 0.14
CA PHE A 279 7.16 4.20 -0.65
C PHE A 279 6.53 2.85 -0.28
N MET A 280 5.61 2.79 0.68
CA MET A 280 4.84 1.62 1.10
C MET A 280 5.66 0.39 1.50
N GLY A 281 6.87 0.61 1.96
CA GLY A 281 7.73 -0.42 2.53
C GLY A 281 9.01 -0.69 1.76
N ALA A 282 10.06 -0.97 2.55
CA ALA A 282 11.42 -1.20 2.09
C ALA A 282 12.03 -2.51 2.65
N GLY A 283 11.18 -3.46 3.09
CA GLY A 283 11.57 -4.79 3.55
C GLY A 283 11.98 -4.85 5.02
N HIS A 284 12.38 -6.06 5.44
CA HIS A 284 12.89 -6.28 6.80
C HIS A 284 14.29 -5.67 6.94
N PRO A 285 14.64 -5.01 8.07
CA PRO A 285 15.96 -4.36 8.23
C PRO A 285 17.14 -5.30 8.00
N ASP A 286 17.06 -6.55 8.47
CA ASP A 286 18.15 -7.53 8.39
C ASP A 286 18.28 -8.22 7.02
N GLU A 287 17.37 -7.93 6.07
CA GLU A 287 17.44 -8.50 4.72
C GLU A 287 18.21 -7.57 3.78
N ASN A 288 19.14 -8.14 3.00
CA ASN A 288 19.72 -7.43 1.85
C ASN A 288 18.66 -7.33 0.75
N TYR A 289 18.10 -6.14 0.57
CA TYR A 289 16.94 -5.92 -0.27
C TYR A 289 17.16 -4.77 -1.28
N GLY A 290 17.49 -5.13 -2.52
CA GLY A 290 17.81 -4.14 -3.57
C GLY A 290 16.72 -3.09 -3.83
N VAL A 291 15.45 -3.40 -3.51
CA VAL A 291 14.36 -2.42 -3.60
C VAL A 291 14.51 -1.33 -2.53
N ARG A 292 15.07 -1.66 -1.35
CA ARG A 292 15.39 -0.67 -0.31
C ARG A 292 16.39 0.37 -0.83
N GLU A 293 17.49 -0.10 -1.42
CA GLU A 293 18.49 0.80 -2.01
C GLU A 293 17.92 1.65 -3.14
N PHE A 294 17.05 1.06 -3.98
CA PHE A 294 16.37 1.79 -5.03
C PHE A 294 15.56 2.96 -4.47
N LYS A 295 14.77 2.72 -3.39
CA LYS A 295 13.93 3.72 -2.72
C LYS A 295 14.76 4.75 -1.97
N ALA A 296 15.74 4.33 -1.18
CA ALA A 296 16.63 5.21 -0.42
C ALA A 296 17.33 6.27 -1.30
N ARG A 297 17.63 5.94 -2.56
CA ARG A 297 18.26 6.89 -3.49
C ARG A 297 17.38 8.06 -3.91
N PHE A 298 16.06 8.03 -3.66
CA PHE A 298 15.17 9.18 -3.85
C PHE A 298 15.19 10.14 -2.67
N GLY A 299 15.85 9.79 -1.55
CA GLY A 299 15.85 10.57 -0.33
C GLY A 299 14.64 10.27 0.56
N GLY A 300 14.31 11.22 1.42
CA GLY A 300 13.26 11.07 2.41
C GLY A 300 13.75 10.47 3.72
N ASN A 301 12.82 10.33 4.67
CA ASN A 301 13.08 9.83 6.01
C ASN A 301 12.85 8.31 6.04
N GLU A 302 13.86 7.55 6.47
CA GLU A 302 13.67 6.15 6.78
C GLU A 302 12.87 6.03 8.08
N VAL A 303 11.80 5.22 8.05
CA VAL A 303 10.95 4.95 9.21
C VAL A 303 10.79 3.44 9.40
N ASN A 304 10.62 3.02 10.65
CA ASN A 304 10.37 1.61 11.01
C ASN A 304 9.09 1.49 11.85
N TYR A 305 7.96 1.75 11.23
CA TYR A 305 6.66 1.59 11.89
C TYR A 305 6.25 0.12 12.01
N GLY A 306 6.90 -0.77 11.28
CA GLY A 306 6.69 -2.21 11.35
C GLY A 306 5.34 -2.68 10.83
N ARG A 307 5.05 -3.94 11.15
CA ARG A 307 3.76 -4.58 10.87
C ARG A 307 3.36 -5.42 12.06
N PHE A 308 2.11 -5.32 12.48
CA PHE A 308 1.58 -6.25 13.47
C PHE A 308 1.01 -7.48 12.76
N ILE A 309 1.42 -8.67 13.20
CA ILE A 309 1.02 -9.95 12.59
C ILE A 309 0.43 -10.86 13.65
N LYS A 310 -0.73 -11.44 13.34
CA LYS A 310 -1.36 -12.52 14.12
C LYS A 310 -1.61 -13.73 13.24
N ILE A 311 -1.04 -14.87 13.60
CA ILE A 311 -1.31 -16.14 12.92
C ILE A 311 -2.66 -16.66 13.44
N LEU A 312 -3.60 -16.88 12.51
CA LEU A 312 -4.97 -17.33 12.81
C LEU A 312 -5.11 -18.83 12.59
N ASN A 313 -4.34 -19.40 11.66
CA ASN A 313 -4.27 -20.84 11.41
C ASN A 313 -2.80 -21.27 11.30
N PRO A 314 -2.17 -21.76 12.41
CA PRO A 314 -0.76 -22.15 12.43
C PRO A 314 -0.42 -23.28 11.44
N ILE A 315 -1.33 -24.24 11.25
CA ILE A 315 -1.11 -25.40 10.37
C ILE A 315 -0.97 -24.91 8.92
N LEU A 316 -1.98 -24.19 8.41
CA LEU A 316 -1.95 -23.66 7.05
C LEU A 316 -0.81 -22.64 6.86
N PHE A 317 -0.48 -21.86 7.88
CA PHE A 317 0.63 -20.91 7.82
C PHE A 317 1.97 -21.63 7.63
N ASN A 318 2.23 -22.70 8.38
CA ASN A 318 3.46 -23.48 8.28
C ASN A 318 3.56 -24.23 6.93
N ILE A 319 2.45 -24.82 6.46
CA ILE A 319 2.38 -25.46 5.14
C ILE A 319 2.67 -24.44 4.04
N GLY A 320 2.05 -23.26 4.07
CA GLY A 320 2.30 -22.18 3.10
C GLY A 320 3.76 -21.72 3.11
N LYS A 321 4.35 -21.57 4.28
CA LYS A 321 5.75 -21.19 4.45
C LYS A 321 6.72 -22.25 3.89
N LEU A 322 6.43 -23.52 4.14
CA LEU A 322 7.19 -24.65 3.61
C LEU A 322 7.09 -24.71 2.08
N GLY A 323 5.88 -24.56 1.52
CA GLY A 323 5.65 -24.51 0.08
C GLY A 323 6.43 -23.40 -0.62
N LEU A 324 6.44 -22.19 -0.07
CA LEU A 324 7.24 -21.07 -0.58
C LEU A 324 8.74 -21.36 -0.54
N LYS A 325 9.24 -22.01 0.53
CA LYS A 325 10.65 -22.38 0.67
C LYS A 325 11.08 -23.47 -0.35
N ILE A 326 10.19 -24.40 -0.66
CA ILE A 326 10.44 -25.42 -1.69
C ILE A 326 10.46 -24.76 -3.07
N LEU A 327 9.47 -23.92 -3.40
CA LEU A 327 9.40 -23.22 -4.69
C LEU A 327 10.58 -22.27 -4.92
N SER A 328 11.15 -21.69 -3.86
CA SER A 328 12.35 -20.84 -3.96
C SER A 328 13.65 -21.63 -4.21
N LYS A 329 13.69 -22.92 -3.89
CA LYS A 329 14.85 -23.80 -4.12
C LYS A 329 14.82 -24.53 -5.48
N VAL A 330 13.63 -24.66 -6.08
CA VAL A 330 13.44 -25.33 -7.40
C VAL A 330 13.58 -24.35 -8.58
N LYS A 331 13.79 -23.08 -8.28
CA LYS A 331 14.03 -21.99 -9.26
C LYS A 331 15.43 -21.41 -9.10
#